data_0a7097eed10fe1a2a6b0359c7012163b
#
_entry.id   0a7097eed10fe1a2a6b0359c7012163b
#
_cell.length_a   1.000
_cell.length_b   1.000
_cell.length_c   1.000
_cell.angle_alpha   90.00
_cell.angle_beta   90.00
_cell.angle_gamma   90.00
#
_symmetry.space_group_name_H-M   'P 1'
#
loop_
_entity.id
_entity.type
_entity.pdbx_description
1 polymer ?
#
loop_
_entity_poly.entity_id
_entity_poly.type
_entity_poly.pdbx_seq_one_letter_code
_entity_poly.pdbx_strand_id
1 'polypeptide(L)'
;MTKIPRYLYHLTDGINIQNILKTGLEPRIGVHSQFVEETEKQIYLSDYDSLPYWKIFFAKTAILRIDTEKLDKTAFTVFNYDYYSEYIYTKMIPYDAISITVQSYQTLTEQQLLDFKLSILDTVSNISLLFARYITYLDEYPEDELDDLDECLYLIKIFKYYTTCIDLSDIPSKPLIKHLKYIGNNGMYTFCDHYECGNFDGDKHRPRLWQMLGKHDLATDETKWLYDYLRTTFPRRLFIETGGWTG
;
A
#
# COMPACT_ATOMS: atom_id res chain seq x y z
N MET A 1 0.96 -7.98 24.09
CA MET A 1 1.91 -8.59 23.13
C MET A 1 1.11 -9.40 22.13
N THR A 2 1.24 -9.12 20.86
CA THR A 2 0.63 -9.92 19.79
C THR A 2 1.21 -11.32 19.81
N LYS A 3 0.35 -12.34 19.82
CA LYS A 3 0.81 -13.74 19.87
C LYS A 3 1.39 -14.12 18.50
N ILE A 4 2.68 -14.45 18.46
CA ILE A 4 3.33 -14.92 17.24
C ILE A 4 2.86 -16.36 16.96
N PRO A 5 2.32 -16.64 15.77
CA PRO A 5 1.93 -18.00 15.37
C PRO A 5 3.13 -18.96 15.42
N ARG A 6 2.86 -20.24 15.73
CA ARG A 6 3.92 -21.26 15.70
C ARG A 6 4.55 -21.40 14.31
N TYR A 7 3.76 -21.30 13.25
CA TYR A 7 4.27 -21.36 11.90
C TYR A 7 4.02 -20.04 11.19
N LEU A 8 5.10 -19.50 10.61
CA LEU A 8 5.06 -18.39 9.67
C LEU A 8 5.62 -18.85 8.33
N TYR A 9 5.42 -18.05 7.30
CA TYR A 9 5.74 -18.41 5.92
C TYR A 9 6.59 -17.33 5.27
N HIS A 10 7.58 -17.76 4.48
CA HIS A 10 8.42 -16.87 3.69
C HIS A 10 8.26 -17.21 2.20
N LEU A 11 8.00 -16.18 1.40
CA LEU A 11 7.90 -16.30 -0.05
C LEU A 11 9.27 -16.08 -0.68
N THR A 12 9.74 -17.01 -1.50
CA THR A 12 11.04 -16.96 -2.14
C THR A 12 11.01 -17.52 -3.56
N ASP A 13 12.05 -17.25 -4.34
CA ASP A 13 12.21 -17.88 -5.64
C ASP A 13 12.71 -19.30 -5.49
N GLY A 14 12.17 -20.21 -6.29
CA GLY A 14 12.51 -21.62 -6.23
C GLY A 14 14.01 -21.94 -6.34
N ILE A 15 14.75 -21.09 -7.07
CA ILE A 15 16.20 -21.21 -7.22
C ILE A 15 16.97 -21.04 -5.90
N ASN A 16 16.39 -20.33 -4.93
CA ASN A 16 17.02 -20.05 -3.63
C ASN A 16 16.83 -21.18 -2.62
N ILE A 17 15.86 -22.09 -2.83
CA ILE A 17 15.44 -23.08 -1.85
C ILE A 17 16.60 -23.94 -1.35
N GLN A 18 17.37 -24.51 -2.25
CA GLN A 18 18.47 -25.44 -1.87
C GLN A 18 19.51 -24.73 -1.01
N ASN A 19 19.82 -23.48 -1.32
CA ASN A 19 20.76 -22.70 -0.53
C ASN A 19 20.18 -22.39 0.85
N ILE A 20 18.92 -21.91 0.92
CA ILE A 20 18.26 -21.58 2.18
C ILE A 20 18.14 -22.79 3.09
N LEU A 21 17.80 -23.96 2.56
CA LEU A 21 17.70 -25.20 3.35
C LEU A 21 19.08 -25.69 3.86
N LYS A 22 20.15 -25.23 3.27
CA LYS A 22 21.51 -25.59 3.70
C LYS A 22 22.11 -24.59 4.69
N THR A 23 21.88 -23.29 4.46
CA THR A 23 22.56 -22.22 5.21
C THR A 23 21.66 -21.47 6.18
N GLY A 24 20.32 -21.61 6.04
CA GLY A 24 19.34 -20.78 6.70
C GLY A 24 18.93 -19.56 5.86
N LEU A 25 18.10 -18.71 6.43
CA LEU A 25 17.62 -17.49 5.80
C LEU A 25 18.22 -16.27 6.51
N GLU A 26 19.03 -15.52 5.79
CA GLU A 26 19.68 -14.31 6.31
C GLU A 26 18.83 -13.06 6.04
N PRO A 27 18.81 -12.09 6.98
CA PRO A 27 18.21 -10.79 6.75
C PRO A 27 18.89 -10.07 5.57
N ARG A 28 18.09 -9.56 4.63
CA ARG A 28 18.58 -8.86 3.43
C ARG A 28 17.69 -7.68 3.09
N ILE A 29 18.25 -6.71 2.40
CA ILE A 29 17.47 -5.68 1.70
C ILE A 29 17.10 -6.28 0.34
N GLY A 30 15.85 -6.71 0.20
CA GLY A 30 15.30 -7.24 -1.05
C GLY A 30 14.91 -6.13 -2.04
N VAL A 31 14.46 -6.53 -3.23
CA VAL A 31 14.00 -5.58 -4.26
C VAL A 31 12.81 -4.75 -3.76
N HIS A 32 11.89 -5.39 -3.01
CA HIS A 32 10.76 -4.69 -2.42
C HIS A 32 11.22 -3.66 -1.38
N SER A 33 12.10 -4.06 -0.47
CA SER A 33 12.68 -3.16 0.55
C SER A 33 13.41 -1.97 -0.07
N GLN A 34 14.13 -2.20 -1.17
CA GLN A 34 14.78 -1.11 -1.92
C GLN A 34 13.76 -0.14 -2.54
N PHE A 35 12.64 -0.67 -3.02
CA PHE A 35 11.59 0.16 -3.62
C PHE A 35 10.93 1.09 -2.60
N VAL A 36 10.70 0.61 -1.39
CA VAL A 36 10.13 1.38 -0.27
C VAL A 36 11.22 2.06 0.59
N GLU A 37 12.45 2.13 0.08
CA GLU A 37 13.58 2.85 0.70
C GLU A 37 13.95 2.33 2.11
N GLU A 38 13.66 1.06 2.40
CA GLU A 38 14.09 0.44 3.65
C GLU A 38 15.62 0.33 3.74
N THR A 39 16.16 0.72 4.86
CA THR A 39 17.60 0.72 5.12
C THR A 39 18.07 -0.46 5.96
N GLU A 40 17.15 -1.13 6.64
CA GLU A 40 17.47 -2.24 7.53
C GLU A 40 17.33 -3.59 6.84
N LYS A 41 18.27 -4.50 7.16
CA LYS A 41 18.20 -5.88 6.68
C LYS A 41 17.23 -6.66 7.54
N GLN A 42 16.20 -7.21 6.91
CA GLN A 42 15.10 -7.88 7.60
C GLN A 42 14.63 -9.11 6.83
N ILE A 43 13.89 -9.98 7.51
CA ILE A 43 13.20 -11.13 6.90
C ILE A 43 11.71 -10.90 7.09
N TYR A 44 10.98 -10.83 6.00
CA TYR A 44 9.54 -10.66 5.98
C TYR A 44 8.86 -12.02 5.97
N LEU A 45 7.94 -12.21 6.90
CA LEU A 45 7.18 -13.43 7.07
C LEU A 45 5.69 -13.10 7.11
N SER A 46 4.88 -14.07 6.77
CA SER A 46 3.42 -13.98 6.74
C SER A 46 2.81 -15.11 7.55
N ASP A 47 1.64 -14.91 8.14
CA ASP A 47 0.82 -16.03 8.58
C ASP A 47 0.14 -16.73 7.39
N TYR A 48 -0.57 -17.82 7.67
CA TYR A 48 -1.20 -18.62 6.62
C TYR A 48 -2.33 -17.88 5.91
N ASP A 49 -3.13 -17.12 6.65
CA ASP A 49 -4.31 -16.43 6.13
C ASP A 49 -3.93 -15.23 5.27
N SER A 50 -2.78 -14.64 5.53
CA SER A 50 -2.22 -13.51 4.77
C SER A 50 -1.49 -13.94 3.48
N LEU A 51 -1.10 -15.21 3.34
CA LEU A 51 -0.35 -15.71 2.17
C LEU A 51 -1.01 -15.39 0.81
N PRO A 52 -2.34 -15.51 0.63
CA PRO A 52 -2.99 -15.20 -0.64
C PRO A 52 -2.75 -13.76 -1.10
N TYR A 53 -2.76 -12.81 -0.17
CA TYR A 53 -2.51 -11.39 -0.44
C TYR A 53 -1.06 -11.14 -0.81
N TRP A 54 -0.12 -11.67 -0.03
CA TRP A 54 1.31 -11.54 -0.31
C TRP A 54 1.72 -12.13 -1.66
N LYS A 55 1.05 -13.19 -2.11
CA LYS A 55 1.32 -13.75 -3.44
C LYS A 55 0.89 -12.87 -4.61
N ILE A 56 -0.02 -11.94 -4.39
CA ILE A 56 -0.35 -10.93 -5.40
C ILE A 56 0.85 -10.01 -5.62
N PHE A 57 1.48 -9.57 -4.54
CA PHE A 57 2.64 -8.66 -4.62
C PHE A 57 3.93 -9.38 -5.02
N PHE A 58 4.06 -10.64 -4.67
CA PHE A 58 5.25 -11.41 -4.92
C PHE A 58 4.94 -12.61 -5.80
N ALA A 59 5.20 -12.52 -7.10
CA ALA A 59 5.10 -13.65 -8.04
C ALA A 59 6.17 -14.72 -7.74
N LYS A 60 6.32 -15.10 -6.47
CA LYS A 60 7.32 -16.06 -6.00
C LYS A 60 6.86 -17.48 -6.21
N THR A 61 7.79 -18.36 -6.55
CA THR A 61 7.49 -19.74 -6.95
C THR A 61 7.48 -20.74 -5.79
N ALA A 62 7.96 -20.32 -4.62
CA ALA A 62 8.08 -21.20 -3.46
C ALA A 62 7.69 -20.52 -2.14
N ILE A 63 7.14 -21.36 -1.26
CA ILE A 63 6.78 -20.98 0.11
C ILE A 63 7.56 -21.85 1.07
N LEU A 64 8.29 -21.20 1.97
CA LEU A 64 8.97 -21.85 3.08
C LEU A 64 8.15 -21.69 4.34
N ARG A 65 7.99 -22.77 5.12
CA ARG A 65 7.37 -22.75 6.45
C ARG A 65 8.45 -22.63 7.52
N ILE A 66 8.27 -21.69 8.42
CA ILE A 66 9.20 -21.35 9.50
C ILE A 66 8.58 -21.77 10.85
N ASP A 67 9.27 -22.61 11.62
CA ASP A 67 8.89 -22.96 12.99
C ASP A 67 9.41 -21.88 13.93
N THR A 68 8.53 -20.98 14.35
CA THR A 68 8.89 -19.84 15.21
C THR A 68 9.23 -20.24 16.64
N GLU A 69 8.92 -21.47 17.08
CA GLU A 69 9.35 -21.95 18.40
C GLU A 69 10.86 -22.13 18.51
N LYS A 70 11.54 -22.23 17.37
CA LYS A 70 13.01 -22.29 17.30
C LYS A 70 13.67 -20.93 17.17
N LEU A 71 12.89 -19.85 17.21
CA LEU A 71 13.37 -18.48 17.00
C LEU A 71 13.25 -17.64 18.25
N ASP A 72 14.08 -16.60 18.32
CA ASP A 72 14.00 -15.58 19.37
C ASP A 72 12.77 -14.70 19.19
N LYS A 73 11.78 -14.85 20.06
CA LYS A 73 10.52 -14.11 19.98
C LYS A 73 10.69 -12.60 20.15
N THR A 74 11.78 -12.17 20.78
CA THR A 74 12.06 -10.73 21.00
C THR A 74 12.56 -10.01 19.76
N ALA A 75 12.96 -10.77 18.74
CA ALA A 75 13.45 -10.23 17.47
C ALA A 75 12.34 -10.05 16.42
N PHE A 76 11.07 -10.23 16.82
CA PHE A 76 9.93 -10.01 15.95
C PHE A 76 9.32 -8.63 16.15
N THR A 77 8.97 -7.98 15.03
CA THR A 77 8.01 -6.88 14.96
C THR A 77 6.80 -7.35 14.16
N VAL A 78 5.59 -6.98 14.58
CA VAL A 78 4.35 -7.43 13.94
C VAL A 78 3.51 -6.22 13.55
N PHE A 79 3.14 -6.16 12.28
CA PHE A 79 2.20 -5.21 11.73
C PHE A 79 0.92 -5.92 11.30
N ASN A 80 -0.22 -5.41 11.71
CA ASN A 80 -1.52 -5.93 11.31
C ASN A 80 -2.22 -4.87 10.46
N TYR A 81 -2.53 -5.25 9.24
CA TYR A 81 -3.31 -4.47 8.30
C TYR A 81 -4.72 -5.07 8.18
N ASP A 82 -5.63 -4.41 7.55
CA ASP A 82 -7.03 -4.86 7.43
C ASP A 82 -7.18 -6.22 6.72
N TYR A 83 -6.28 -6.54 5.79
CA TYR A 83 -6.36 -7.75 4.95
C TYR A 83 -5.25 -8.76 5.20
N TYR A 84 -4.15 -8.36 5.79
CA TYR A 84 -3.00 -9.23 6.03
C TYR A 84 -2.18 -8.79 7.22
N SER A 85 -1.39 -9.70 7.74
CA SER A 85 -0.39 -9.43 8.78
C SER A 85 1.02 -9.62 8.22
N GLU A 86 1.94 -8.83 8.72
CA GLU A 86 3.35 -8.91 8.40
C GLU A 86 4.16 -9.11 9.67
N TYR A 87 5.08 -10.07 9.61
CA TYR A 87 5.97 -10.39 10.70
C TYR A 87 7.40 -10.16 10.24
N ILE A 88 8.05 -9.19 10.82
CA ILE A 88 9.43 -8.83 10.51
C ILE A 88 10.35 -9.49 11.52
N TYR A 89 11.35 -10.21 11.04
CA TYR A 89 12.36 -10.86 11.87
C TYR A 89 13.75 -10.33 11.52
N THR A 90 14.49 -9.86 12.53
CA THR A 90 15.76 -9.15 12.32
C THR A 90 17.02 -10.01 12.44
N LYS A 91 16.86 -11.28 12.83
CA LYS A 91 17.98 -12.22 12.97
C LYS A 91 17.95 -13.29 11.89
N MET A 92 19.05 -13.99 11.71
CA MET A 92 19.13 -15.17 10.86
C MET A 92 18.15 -16.26 11.33
N ILE A 93 17.41 -16.86 10.41
CA ILE A 93 16.59 -18.05 10.67
C ILE A 93 17.42 -19.29 10.34
N PRO A 94 17.69 -20.15 11.32
CA PRO A 94 18.52 -21.32 11.09
C PRO A 94 17.80 -22.35 10.20
N TYR A 95 18.56 -23.12 9.45
CA TYR A 95 18.04 -24.07 8.47
C TYR A 95 17.11 -25.13 9.06
N ASP A 96 17.35 -25.55 10.32
CA ASP A 96 16.53 -26.52 11.01
C ASP A 96 15.16 -26.00 11.46
N ALA A 97 14.95 -24.67 11.44
CA ALA A 97 13.66 -24.03 11.63
C ALA A 97 12.86 -23.92 10.33
N ILE A 98 13.45 -24.28 9.18
CA ILE A 98 12.86 -24.08 7.84
C ILE A 98 12.43 -25.41 7.23
N SER A 99 11.27 -25.44 6.61
CA SER A 99 10.79 -26.57 5.82
C SER A 99 10.08 -26.08 4.55
N ILE A 100 10.12 -26.86 3.49
CA ILE A 100 9.31 -26.61 2.30
C ILE A 100 7.87 -26.97 2.64
N THR A 101 6.94 -26.08 2.31
CA THR A 101 5.52 -26.42 2.38
C THR A 101 5.00 -26.80 1.00
N VAL A 102 4.28 -27.91 0.95
CA VAL A 102 3.49 -28.35 -0.21
C VAL A 102 2.00 -28.07 -0.01
N GLN A 103 1.64 -27.42 1.08
CA GLN A 103 0.25 -27.06 1.34
C GLN A 103 -0.26 -26.09 0.26
N SER A 104 -1.38 -26.45 -0.35
CA SER A 104 -2.15 -25.50 -1.14
C SER A 104 -2.68 -24.41 -0.20
N TYR A 105 -2.33 -23.16 -0.46
CA TYR A 105 -2.97 -22.03 0.22
C TYR A 105 -4.33 -21.76 -0.44
N GLN A 106 -5.25 -21.24 0.34
CA GLN A 106 -6.52 -20.76 -0.20
C GLN A 106 -6.26 -19.62 -1.21
N THR A 107 -6.92 -19.69 -2.35
CA THR A 107 -7.01 -18.53 -3.25
C THR A 107 -8.08 -17.58 -2.73
N LEU A 108 -7.88 -16.27 -2.93
CA LEU A 108 -8.92 -15.29 -2.62
C LEU A 108 -10.16 -15.57 -3.44
N THR A 109 -11.32 -15.45 -2.81
CA THR A 109 -12.59 -15.37 -3.55
C THR A 109 -12.62 -14.08 -4.38
N GLU A 110 -13.48 -14.05 -5.40
CA GLU A 110 -13.66 -12.82 -6.21
C GLU A 110 -14.01 -11.60 -5.36
N GLN A 111 -14.85 -11.79 -4.33
CA GLN A 111 -15.20 -10.70 -3.43
C GLN A 111 -14.02 -10.23 -2.59
N GLN A 112 -13.24 -11.13 -2.02
CA GLN A 112 -12.03 -10.78 -1.25
C GLN A 112 -11.00 -10.06 -2.13
N LEU A 113 -10.83 -10.51 -3.38
CA LEU A 113 -9.94 -9.84 -4.32
C LEU A 113 -10.46 -8.44 -4.68
N LEU A 114 -11.77 -8.29 -4.88
CA LEU A 114 -12.38 -6.99 -5.14
C LEU A 114 -12.20 -6.04 -3.96
N ASP A 115 -12.52 -6.49 -2.74
CA ASP A 115 -12.38 -5.69 -1.52
C ASP A 115 -10.93 -5.26 -1.32
N PHE A 116 -9.99 -6.16 -1.59
CA PHE A 116 -8.57 -5.85 -1.52
C PHE A 116 -8.13 -4.84 -2.59
N LYS A 117 -8.60 -4.95 -3.83
CA LYS A 117 -8.33 -3.96 -4.88
C LYS A 117 -8.89 -2.58 -4.51
N LEU A 118 -10.07 -2.52 -3.90
CA LEU A 118 -10.67 -1.27 -3.43
C LEU A 118 -9.85 -0.66 -2.27
N SER A 119 -9.33 -1.48 -1.35
CA SER A 119 -8.49 -0.99 -0.25
C SER A 119 -7.16 -0.40 -0.72
N ILE A 120 -6.60 -0.91 -1.83
CA ILE A 120 -5.43 -0.28 -2.45
C ILE A 120 -5.75 1.15 -2.90
N LEU A 121 -6.97 1.40 -3.36
CA LEU A 121 -7.43 2.76 -3.70
C LEU A 121 -7.58 3.66 -2.47
N ASP A 122 -7.68 3.12 -1.24
CA ASP A 122 -7.71 3.93 -0.01
C ASP A 122 -6.38 4.66 0.22
N THR A 123 -5.28 4.15 -0.33
CA THR A 123 -4.00 4.88 -0.36
C THR A 123 -4.15 6.23 -1.07
N VAL A 124 -4.98 6.29 -2.11
CA VAL A 124 -5.28 7.55 -2.82
C VAL A 124 -6.06 8.51 -1.93
N SER A 125 -6.87 8.01 -0.99
CA SER A 125 -7.54 8.84 0.02
C SER A 125 -6.53 9.50 0.97
N ASN A 126 -5.56 8.73 1.45
CA ASN A 126 -4.53 9.23 2.35
C ASN A 126 -3.63 10.26 1.63
N ILE A 127 -3.23 9.97 0.38
CA ILE A 127 -2.51 10.93 -0.48
C ILE A 127 -3.30 12.23 -0.62
N SER A 128 -4.61 12.12 -0.85
CA SER A 128 -5.49 13.28 -0.99
C SER A 128 -5.51 14.15 0.28
N LEU A 129 -5.55 13.51 1.43
CA LEU A 129 -5.58 14.15 2.73
C LEU A 129 -4.27 14.91 3.01
N LEU A 130 -3.14 14.23 2.87
CA LEU A 130 -1.82 14.83 3.08
C LEU A 130 -1.58 15.98 2.10
N PHE A 131 -1.92 15.80 0.83
CA PHE A 131 -1.76 16.85 -0.17
C PHE A 131 -2.65 18.07 0.09
N ALA A 132 -3.87 17.85 0.60
CA ALA A 132 -4.75 18.94 1.02
C ALA A 132 -4.17 19.72 2.21
N ARG A 133 -3.62 19.03 3.20
CA ARG A 133 -2.92 19.65 4.35
C ARG A 133 -1.74 20.47 3.87
N TYR A 134 -0.86 19.88 3.08
CA TYR A 134 0.30 20.54 2.51
C TYR A 134 -0.07 21.86 1.82
N ILE A 135 -1.05 21.84 0.90
CA ILE A 135 -1.48 23.06 0.20
C ILE A 135 -2.07 24.12 1.17
N THR A 136 -2.75 23.64 2.21
CA THR A 136 -3.45 24.53 3.16
C THR A 136 -2.49 25.33 4.03
N TYR A 137 -1.41 24.71 4.48
CA TYR A 137 -0.51 25.30 5.47
C TYR A 137 0.81 25.80 4.89
N LEU A 138 1.02 25.65 3.58
CA LEU A 138 2.28 25.99 2.90
C LEU A 138 2.78 27.41 3.21
N ASP A 139 1.86 28.37 3.38
CA ASP A 139 2.20 29.76 3.66
C ASP A 139 2.36 30.07 5.17
N GLU A 140 1.78 29.26 6.04
CA GLU A 140 1.73 29.51 7.48
C GLU A 140 2.77 28.71 8.27
N TYR A 141 3.04 27.48 7.87
CA TYR A 141 3.92 26.52 8.57
C TYR A 141 4.78 25.69 7.60
N PRO A 142 5.68 26.32 6.85
CA PRO A 142 6.39 25.64 5.74
C PRO A 142 7.29 24.49 6.18
N GLU A 143 7.76 24.44 7.43
CA GLU A 143 8.62 23.35 7.92
C GLU A 143 7.82 22.08 8.22
N ASP A 144 6.64 22.21 8.83
CA ASP A 144 5.75 21.08 9.14
C ASP A 144 5.13 20.47 7.86
N GLU A 145 4.93 21.31 6.84
CA GLU A 145 4.31 20.92 5.57
C GLU A 145 5.23 20.10 4.66
N LEU A 146 6.54 20.20 4.81
CA LEU A 146 7.51 19.39 4.06
C LEU A 146 7.35 17.91 4.41
N ASP A 147 7.07 17.56 5.68
CA ASP A 147 6.85 16.19 6.12
C ASP A 147 5.58 15.60 5.47
N ASP A 148 4.49 16.36 5.38
CA ASP A 148 3.26 15.95 4.70
C ASP A 148 3.48 15.70 3.21
N LEU A 149 4.29 16.53 2.54
CA LEU A 149 4.64 16.32 1.13
C LEU A 149 5.48 15.05 0.93
N ASP A 150 6.49 14.85 1.76
CA ASP A 150 7.37 13.69 1.68
C ASP A 150 6.59 12.39 1.93
N GLU A 151 5.69 12.37 2.92
CA GLU A 151 4.79 11.26 3.16
C GLU A 151 3.84 11.03 1.98
N CYS A 152 3.29 12.09 1.40
CA CYS A 152 2.45 12.02 0.21
C CYS A 152 3.20 11.38 -0.97
N LEU A 153 4.42 11.83 -1.27
CA LEU A 153 5.25 11.29 -2.34
C LEU A 153 5.62 9.82 -2.08
N TYR A 154 5.91 9.47 -0.83
CA TYR A 154 6.14 8.10 -0.42
C TYR A 154 4.92 7.21 -0.67
N LEU A 155 3.72 7.63 -0.28
CA LEU A 155 2.48 6.90 -0.54
C LEU A 155 2.19 6.74 -2.04
N ILE A 156 2.52 7.74 -2.87
CA ILE A 156 2.42 7.62 -4.33
C ILE A 156 3.36 6.53 -4.86
N LYS A 157 4.59 6.45 -4.36
CA LYS A 157 5.53 5.39 -4.72
C LYS A 157 4.99 4.01 -4.34
N ILE A 158 4.43 3.86 -3.13
CA ILE A 158 3.78 2.62 -2.66
C ILE A 158 2.61 2.25 -3.56
N PHE A 159 1.72 3.18 -3.85
CA PHE A 159 0.59 2.95 -4.74
C PHE A 159 1.05 2.55 -6.15
N LYS A 160 2.05 3.22 -6.69
CA LYS A 160 2.67 2.89 -7.97
C LYS A 160 3.22 1.46 -7.98
N TYR A 161 3.89 1.05 -6.91
CA TYR A 161 4.36 -0.33 -6.78
C TYR A 161 3.19 -1.33 -6.78
N TYR A 162 2.14 -1.08 -6.01
CA TYR A 162 0.97 -1.97 -5.98
C TYR A 162 0.33 -2.13 -7.35
N THR A 163 0.24 -1.07 -8.15
CA THR A 163 -0.32 -1.13 -9.51
C THR A 163 0.56 -1.89 -10.51
N THR A 164 1.82 -2.12 -10.21
CA THR A 164 2.67 -3.04 -11.01
C THR A 164 2.39 -4.51 -10.69
N CYS A 165 1.82 -4.79 -9.53
CA CYS A 165 1.57 -6.15 -9.04
C CYS A 165 0.12 -6.59 -9.24
N ILE A 166 -0.82 -5.65 -9.25
CA ILE A 166 -2.25 -5.92 -9.34
C ILE A 166 -2.92 -4.97 -10.32
N ASP A 167 -3.72 -5.53 -11.21
CA ASP A 167 -4.52 -4.75 -12.17
C ASP A 167 -5.78 -4.21 -11.47
N LEU A 168 -5.92 -2.90 -11.43
CA LEU A 168 -7.10 -2.21 -10.89
C LEU A 168 -8.13 -1.86 -11.99
N SER A 169 -7.79 -2.01 -13.28
CA SER A 169 -8.67 -1.65 -14.40
C SER A 169 -9.89 -2.56 -14.54
N ASP A 170 -9.82 -3.76 -13.98
CA ASP A 170 -10.89 -4.76 -14.01
C ASP A 170 -11.92 -4.62 -12.87
N ILE A 171 -11.75 -3.62 -11.98
CA ILE A 171 -12.73 -3.34 -10.92
C ILE A 171 -14.07 -2.96 -11.57
N PRO A 172 -15.19 -3.62 -11.20
CA PRO A 172 -16.49 -3.30 -11.78
C PRO A 172 -16.90 -1.84 -11.52
N SER A 173 -17.47 -1.19 -12.52
CA SER A 173 -17.79 0.26 -12.49
C SER A 173 -18.62 0.69 -11.27
N LYS A 174 -19.61 -0.13 -10.86
CA LYS A 174 -20.50 0.25 -9.75
C LYS A 174 -19.80 0.38 -8.39
N PRO A 175 -19.04 -0.63 -7.89
CA PRO A 175 -18.27 -0.48 -6.68
C PRO A 175 -17.17 0.58 -6.82
N LEU A 176 -16.52 0.67 -7.97
CA LEU A 176 -15.49 1.65 -8.25
C LEU A 176 -16.01 3.10 -8.14
N ILE A 177 -17.14 3.43 -8.78
CA ILE A 177 -17.75 4.77 -8.71
C ILE A 177 -18.06 5.13 -7.25
N LYS A 178 -18.65 4.18 -6.49
CA LYS A 178 -18.97 4.40 -5.09
C LYS A 178 -17.72 4.71 -4.28
N HIS A 179 -16.65 3.96 -4.50
CA HIS A 179 -15.39 4.09 -3.77
C HIS A 179 -14.65 5.39 -4.12
N LEU A 180 -14.52 5.72 -5.40
CA LEU A 180 -13.88 6.97 -5.85
C LEU A 180 -14.65 8.22 -5.39
N LYS A 181 -15.99 8.17 -5.32
CA LYS A 181 -16.78 9.25 -4.72
C LYS A 181 -16.50 9.41 -3.23
N TYR A 182 -16.36 8.29 -2.52
CA TYR A 182 -16.00 8.30 -1.11
C TYR A 182 -14.62 8.93 -0.89
N ILE A 183 -13.59 8.51 -1.64
CA ILE A 183 -12.26 9.09 -1.61
C ILE A 183 -12.31 10.60 -1.89
N GLY A 184 -12.97 11.00 -2.97
CA GLY A 184 -13.08 12.41 -3.35
C GLY A 184 -13.77 13.27 -2.30
N ASN A 185 -14.77 12.72 -1.62
CA ASN A 185 -15.50 13.43 -0.57
C ASN A 185 -14.69 13.52 0.73
N ASN A 186 -13.98 12.46 1.12
CA ASN A 186 -13.20 12.45 2.36
C ASN A 186 -12.04 13.43 2.32
N GLY A 187 -11.29 13.49 1.22
CA GLY A 187 -10.24 14.50 1.02
C GLY A 187 -10.77 15.93 1.14
N MET A 188 -12.02 16.17 0.72
CA MET A 188 -12.69 17.46 0.87
C MET A 188 -13.11 17.76 2.31
N TYR A 189 -13.63 16.78 3.05
CA TYR A 189 -14.07 17.01 4.44
C TYR A 189 -12.87 17.42 5.32
N THR A 190 -11.74 16.80 5.17
CA THR A 190 -10.56 17.12 5.97
C THR A 190 -10.00 18.50 5.63
N PHE A 191 -10.03 18.89 4.36
CA PHE A 191 -9.69 20.24 3.95
C PHE A 191 -10.64 21.28 4.58
N CYS A 192 -11.94 20.96 4.69
CA CYS A 192 -12.93 21.84 5.30
C CYS A 192 -12.84 21.90 6.83
N ASP A 193 -12.53 20.82 7.50
CA ASP A 193 -12.45 20.77 8.97
C ASP A 193 -11.27 21.59 9.52
N HIS A 194 -10.19 21.74 8.73
CA HIS A 194 -9.02 22.52 9.13
C HIS A 194 -9.14 24.02 8.81
N TYR A 195 -9.91 24.36 7.80
CA TYR A 195 -10.23 25.76 7.50
C TYR A 195 -11.60 26.07 8.06
N GLU A 196 -11.85 26.37 9.28
CA GLU A 196 -13.14 26.88 9.74
C GLU A 196 -13.99 27.37 8.55
N CYS A 197 -14.71 26.46 7.90
CA CYS A 197 -15.32 26.65 6.57
C CYS A 197 -16.44 27.71 6.54
N GLY A 198 -16.40 28.67 7.47
CA GLY A 198 -17.40 29.71 7.63
C GLY A 198 -17.53 30.68 6.44
N ASN A 199 -16.60 30.68 5.48
CA ASN A 199 -16.59 31.66 4.38
C ASN A 199 -16.44 31.05 2.97
N PHE A 200 -16.44 29.73 2.81
CA PHE A 200 -16.48 29.14 1.49
C PHE A 200 -17.92 28.97 1.03
N ASP A 201 -18.34 29.83 0.17
CA ASP A 201 -19.69 29.87 -0.42
C ASP A 201 -19.90 28.61 -1.25
N GLY A 202 -20.50 27.60 -0.64
CA GLY A 202 -21.06 26.41 -1.26
C GLY A 202 -20.13 25.60 -2.17
N ASP A 203 -20.66 24.53 -2.74
CA ASP A 203 -20.00 23.52 -3.59
C ASP A 203 -19.15 23.98 -4.80
N LYS A 204 -19.13 25.28 -5.10
CA LYS A 204 -18.48 25.84 -6.28
C LYS A 204 -16.95 26.00 -6.16
N HIS A 205 -16.40 26.02 -4.96
CA HIS A 205 -14.99 26.36 -4.73
C HIS A 205 -14.16 25.28 -4.04
N ARG A 206 -14.72 24.10 -3.83
CA ARG A 206 -14.02 22.98 -3.19
C ARG A 206 -13.01 22.36 -4.16
N PRO A 207 -11.69 22.49 -3.93
CA PRO A 207 -10.73 21.81 -4.78
C PRO A 207 -10.90 20.30 -4.59
N ARG A 208 -11.16 19.58 -5.67
CA ARG A 208 -11.19 18.12 -5.67
C ARG A 208 -9.76 17.61 -5.84
N LEU A 209 -9.45 16.43 -5.28
CA LEU A 209 -8.13 15.81 -5.45
C LEU A 209 -7.61 15.93 -6.89
N TRP A 210 -8.44 15.61 -7.86
CA TRP A 210 -8.12 15.65 -9.27
C TRP A 210 -7.74 17.05 -9.78
N GLN A 211 -8.37 18.06 -9.24
CA GLN A 211 -8.06 19.45 -9.56
C GLN A 211 -6.77 19.92 -8.87
N MET A 212 -6.52 19.46 -7.65
CA MET A 212 -5.28 19.75 -6.93
C MET A 212 -4.08 19.15 -7.63
N LEU A 213 -4.14 17.88 -8.00
CA LEU A 213 -3.07 17.19 -8.72
C LEU A 213 -2.75 17.80 -10.10
N GLY A 214 -3.75 18.42 -10.76
CA GLY A 214 -3.60 18.96 -12.12
C GLY A 214 -3.30 20.46 -12.23
N LYS A 215 -3.44 21.25 -11.17
CA LYS A 215 -3.40 22.73 -11.25
C LYS A 215 -2.27 23.43 -10.49
N HIS A 216 -1.60 22.75 -9.56
CA HIS A 216 -0.57 23.39 -8.76
C HIS A 216 0.81 23.21 -9.39
N ASP A 217 1.63 24.27 -9.32
CA ASP A 217 3.05 24.27 -9.69
C ASP A 217 3.89 23.24 -8.87
N LEU A 218 3.25 22.61 -7.90
CA LEU A 218 3.73 21.50 -7.07
C LEU A 218 3.65 20.12 -7.78
N ALA A 219 3.33 20.08 -9.07
CA ALA A 219 3.26 18.85 -9.83
C ALA A 219 4.65 18.22 -9.97
N THR A 220 5.00 17.36 -9.02
CA THR A 220 6.15 16.46 -9.13
C THR A 220 5.87 15.39 -10.21
N ASP A 221 6.90 14.66 -10.62
CA ASP A 221 6.72 13.54 -11.54
C ASP A 221 5.80 12.46 -10.96
N GLU A 222 5.81 12.26 -9.63
CA GLU A 222 4.95 11.33 -8.90
C GLU A 222 3.48 11.76 -8.96
N THR A 223 3.17 13.01 -8.67
CA THR A 223 1.80 13.52 -8.71
C THR A 223 1.23 13.52 -10.12
N LYS A 224 2.03 13.85 -11.14
CA LYS A 224 1.66 13.73 -12.56
C LYS A 224 1.38 12.27 -12.92
N TRP A 225 2.27 11.36 -12.52
CA TRP A 225 2.07 9.95 -12.76
C TRP A 225 0.74 9.46 -12.13
N LEU A 226 0.45 9.81 -10.87
CA LEU A 226 -0.79 9.41 -10.21
C LEU A 226 -2.02 9.92 -10.96
N TYR A 227 -2.01 11.19 -11.35
CA TYR A 227 -3.09 11.79 -12.13
C TYR A 227 -3.31 11.05 -13.45
N ASP A 228 -2.24 10.85 -14.23
CA ASP A 228 -2.30 10.17 -15.51
C ASP A 228 -2.72 8.71 -15.37
N TYR A 229 -2.23 8.01 -14.34
CA TYR A 229 -2.63 6.65 -14.04
C TYR A 229 -4.14 6.55 -13.77
N LEU A 230 -4.66 7.35 -12.88
CA LEU A 230 -6.10 7.34 -12.53
C LEU A 230 -6.98 7.68 -13.74
N ARG A 231 -6.56 8.66 -14.52
CA ARG A 231 -7.29 9.10 -15.73
C ARG A 231 -7.29 8.06 -16.84
N THR A 232 -6.19 7.34 -17.02
CA THR A 232 -6.04 6.35 -18.10
C THR A 232 -6.56 4.97 -17.70
N THR A 233 -6.40 4.58 -16.44
CA THR A 233 -6.84 3.28 -15.92
C THR A 233 -8.37 3.23 -15.84
N PHE A 234 -9.00 4.34 -15.47
CA PHE A 234 -10.45 4.40 -15.35
C PHE A 234 -11.06 5.14 -16.55
N PRO A 235 -12.15 4.63 -17.15
CA PRO A 235 -12.79 5.27 -18.30
C PRO A 235 -13.03 6.76 -18.05
N ARG A 236 -12.78 7.61 -19.06
CA ARG A 236 -12.93 9.08 -18.95
C ARG A 236 -14.30 9.49 -18.38
N ARG A 237 -15.36 8.83 -18.79
CA ARG A 237 -16.72 9.10 -18.27
C ARG A 237 -16.78 8.85 -16.77
N LEU A 238 -16.22 7.73 -16.31
CA LEU A 238 -16.18 7.37 -14.90
C LEU A 238 -15.39 8.40 -14.08
N PHE A 239 -14.24 8.82 -14.59
CA PHE A 239 -13.40 9.83 -13.98
C PHE A 239 -14.14 11.18 -13.83
N ILE A 240 -14.92 11.58 -14.85
CA ILE A 240 -15.75 12.80 -14.80
C ILE A 240 -16.90 12.63 -13.78
N GLU A 241 -17.61 11.50 -13.79
CA GLU A 241 -18.71 11.22 -12.87
C GLU A 241 -18.27 11.21 -11.39
N THR A 242 -17.01 10.85 -11.13
CA THR A 242 -16.44 10.87 -9.77
C THR A 242 -15.83 12.22 -9.39
N GLY A 243 -15.95 13.22 -10.24
CA GLY A 243 -15.47 14.56 -9.98
C GLY A 243 -14.06 14.83 -10.47
N GLY A 244 -13.54 14.00 -11.35
CA GLY A 244 -12.33 14.24 -12.13
C GLY A 244 -12.42 15.52 -12.97
N TRP A 245 -11.30 15.94 -13.49
CA TRP A 245 -11.17 17.20 -14.21
C TRP A 245 -11.97 17.18 -15.52
N THR A 246 -12.87 18.15 -15.67
CA THR A 246 -13.55 18.47 -16.91
C THR A 246 -12.79 19.63 -17.57
N GLY A 247 -11.67 19.36 -18.16
CA GLY A 247 -10.96 20.34 -18.96
C GLY A 247 -11.21 20.09 -20.43
#